data_9d3945fc99fac25fb65dcc95d4b8211b
#
_entry.id   9d3945fc99fac25fb65dcc95d4b8211b
#
_cell.length_a   1.000
_cell.length_b   1.000
_cell.length_c   1.000
_cell.angle_alpha   90.00
_cell.angle_beta   90.00
_cell.angle_gamma   90.00
#
_symmetry.space_group_name_H-M   'P 1'
#
loop_
_entity.id
_entity.type
_entity.pdbx_description
1 polymer ?
#
loop_
_entity_poly.entity_id
_entity_poly.type
_entity_poly.pdbx_seq_one_letter_code
_entity_poly.pdbx_strand_id
1 'polypeptide(L)'
;MKASPYYEVFLLQGLVFYRQSLNYLFMNDSKDLTTVKDELICGPTKWFVWRAFMILLMLTVFLVLFLQDGLTGYREKNLQFYIYENFKSAGLQFQKMQEDSRFSEIEWKQYVSSQQCEFPKDATTILPREISLPMLWPDSLAASYDLMSSKGGQNGAIKLWEEYAAERKWDAEPMDHPMNAGKIREQFYAAGVTGILALITLYFLLRTLRRSISADEDALYTQDGKRIPYADMLRIDKRNWDTKGLALIYYNDGDVEKKAKLDGMVYGQFKEEDGAPADRLFSYLMDHFKGEVIEYIDEDESSADDLEKAEGLPDEESKQD
;
A
#
# COMPACT_ATOMS: atom_id res chain seq x y z
N MET A 1 -21.49 -15.83 -12.83
CA MET A 1 -21.26 -15.65 -11.39
C MET A 1 -21.64 -14.21 -11.00
N LYS A 2 -22.62 -14.02 -10.12
CA LYS A 2 -22.92 -12.68 -9.57
C LYS A 2 -21.85 -12.40 -8.51
N ALA A 3 -21.18 -11.28 -8.61
CA ALA A 3 -20.24 -10.81 -7.59
C ALA A 3 -20.92 -10.83 -6.21
N SER A 4 -20.21 -11.27 -5.19
CA SER A 4 -20.71 -11.28 -3.82
C SER A 4 -21.18 -9.86 -3.42
N PRO A 5 -22.35 -9.69 -2.78
CA PRO A 5 -22.88 -8.38 -2.39
C PRO A 5 -21.93 -7.59 -1.48
N TYR A 6 -20.99 -8.25 -0.82
CA TYR A 6 -19.93 -7.59 -0.03
C TYR A 6 -18.92 -6.83 -0.90
N TYR A 7 -18.72 -7.20 -2.17
CA TYR A 7 -17.83 -6.52 -3.11
C TYR A 7 -18.37 -5.15 -3.53
N GLU A 8 -19.68 -5.05 -3.78
CA GLU A 8 -20.33 -3.79 -4.16
C GLU A 8 -20.33 -2.78 -3.01
N VAL A 9 -20.56 -3.23 -1.78
CA VAL A 9 -20.54 -2.35 -0.59
C VAL A 9 -19.13 -1.82 -0.31
N PHE A 10 -18.09 -2.63 -0.47
CA PHE A 10 -16.71 -2.22 -0.25
C PHE A 10 -16.20 -1.26 -1.33
N LEU A 11 -16.58 -1.50 -2.60
CA LEU A 11 -16.27 -0.60 -3.72
C LEU A 11 -17.03 0.74 -3.59
N LEU A 12 -18.29 0.71 -3.17
CA LEU A 12 -19.09 1.93 -2.96
C LEU A 12 -18.58 2.77 -1.79
N GLN A 13 -18.19 2.15 -0.68
CA GLN A 13 -17.56 2.87 0.45
C GLN A 13 -16.19 3.43 0.07
N GLY A 14 -15.38 2.69 -0.68
CA GLY A 14 -14.10 3.16 -1.24
C GLY A 14 -14.28 4.33 -2.20
N LEU A 15 -15.30 4.29 -3.06
CA LEU A 15 -15.64 5.35 -4.02
C LEU A 15 -16.19 6.62 -3.34
N VAL A 16 -16.99 6.48 -2.29
CA VAL A 16 -17.48 7.63 -1.50
C VAL A 16 -16.33 8.31 -0.77
N PHE A 17 -15.43 7.53 -0.17
CA PHE A 17 -14.22 8.04 0.48
C PHE A 17 -13.26 8.69 -0.52
N TYR A 18 -13.08 8.08 -1.70
CA TYR A 18 -12.31 8.62 -2.82
C TYR A 18 -12.87 9.95 -3.33
N ARG A 19 -14.20 10.06 -3.46
CA ARG A 19 -14.86 11.30 -3.89
C ARG A 19 -14.75 12.42 -2.85
N GLN A 20 -14.83 12.11 -1.56
CA GLN A 20 -14.61 13.10 -0.50
C GLN A 20 -13.13 13.54 -0.43
N SER A 21 -12.18 12.62 -0.59
CA SER A 21 -10.75 12.95 -0.63
C SER A 21 -10.35 13.74 -1.87
N LEU A 22 -10.95 13.44 -3.04
CA LEU A 22 -10.79 14.22 -4.25
C LEU A 22 -11.38 15.64 -4.11
N ASN A 23 -12.57 15.79 -3.53
CA ASN A 23 -13.14 17.10 -3.27
C ASN A 23 -12.25 17.93 -2.33
N TYR A 24 -11.63 17.29 -1.31
CA TYR A 24 -10.67 17.97 -0.43
C TYR A 24 -9.39 18.39 -1.17
N LEU A 25 -8.89 17.56 -2.09
CA LEU A 25 -7.73 17.85 -2.94
C LEU A 25 -8.01 18.96 -3.97
N PHE A 26 -9.22 18.98 -4.56
CA PHE A 26 -9.58 19.96 -5.60
C PHE A 26 -10.18 21.26 -5.06
N MET A 27 -10.77 21.26 -3.86
CA MET A 27 -11.32 22.49 -3.25
C MET A 27 -10.26 23.36 -2.55
N ASN A 28 -9.03 22.89 -2.40
CA ASN A 28 -8.01 23.61 -1.62
C ASN A 28 -7.00 24.38 -2.49
N ASP A 29 -7.33 24.65 -3.77
CA ASP A 29 -6.46 25.43 -4.67
C ASP A 29 -6.34 26.91 -4.31
N SER A 30 -7.04 27.39 -3.28
CA SER A 30 -7.01 28.80 -2.86
C SER A 30 -6.85 29.06 -1.37
N LYS A 31 -6.48 28.02 -0.57
CA LYS A 31 -6.38 28.13 0.88
C LYS A 31 -4.99 27.86 1.46
N ASP A 32 -3.93 27.89 0.66
CA ASP A 32 -2.58 27.63 1.18
C ASP A 32 -2.02 28.78 2.04
N LEU A 33 -2.66 29.96 2.00
CA LEU A 33 -2.35 31.10 2.87
C LEU A 33 -3.62 31.92 3.10
N THR A 34 -4.44 31.53 4.06
CA THR A 34 -5.46 32.44 4.59
C THR A 34 -4.81 33.33 5.66
N THR A 35 -4.51 34.56 5.29
CA THR A 35 -4.26 35.61 6.27
C THR A 35 -5.60 35.95 6.94
N VAL A 36 -5.89 35.32 8.04
CA VAL A 36 -6.92 35.80 8.96
C VAL A 36 -6.22 36.71 9.93
N LYS A 37 -6.21 38.02 9.61
CA LYS A 37 -5.79 39.08 10.52
C LYS A 37 -4.40 38.79 11.15
N ASP A 38 -3.34 38.88 10.32
CA ASP A 38 -1.93 38.68 10.66
C ASP A 38 -1.47 37.28 11.12
N GLU A 39 -2.29 36.23 10.92
CA GLU A 39 -1.94 34.84 11.17
C GLU A 39 -1.48 34.15 9.88
N LEU A 40 -0.28 33.53 9.91
CA LEU A 40 0.23 32.68 8.84
C LEU A 40 -0.09 31.21 9.14
N ILE A 41 -0.86 30.56 8.26
CA ILE A 41 -1.27 29.15 8.46
C ILE A 41 -0.70 28.27 7.33
N CYS A 42 0.02 27.23 7.70
CA CYS A 42 0.55 26.21 6.79
C CYS A 42 -0.13 24.86 7.01
N GLY A 43 -0.88 24.39 6.01
CA GLY A 43 -1.51 23.08 5.99
C GLY A 43 -0.60 21.99 5.44
N PRO A 44 -1.07 20.71 5.43
CA PRO A 44 -0.32 19.59 4.87
C PRO A 44 -0.02 19.78 3.38
N THR A 45 1.21 19.47 2.97
CA THR A 45 1.61 19.59 1.55
C THR A 45 0.88 18.59 0.67
N LYS A 46 0.44 19.04 -0.53
CA LYS A 46 -0.24 18.18 -1.52
C LYS A 46 0.62 16.95 -1.87
N TRP A 47 1.93 17.14 -1.99
CA TRP A 47 2.87 16.05 -2.29
C TRP A 47 2.90 14.98 -1.20
N PHE A 48 2.94 15.37 0.07
CA PHE A 48 2.92 14.44 1.20
C PHE A 48 1.62 13.64 1.23
N VAL A 49 0.47 14.34 1.08
CA VAL A 49 -0.85 13.71 1.06
C VAL A 49 -0.98 12.71 -0.08
N TRP A 50 -0.53 13.09 -1.29
CA TRP A 50 -0.56 12.21 -2.46
C TRP A 50 0.30 10.96 -2.26
N ARG A 51 1.53 11.13 -1.75
CA ARG A 51 2.43 10.01 -1.46
C ARG A 51 1.82 9.04 -0.43
N ALA A 52 1.27 9.57 0.66
CA ALA A 52 0.63 8.74 1.68
C ALA A 52 -0.61 8.01 1.14
N PHE A 53 -1.39 8.69 0.28
CA PHE A 53 -2.53 8.09 -0.40
C PHE A 53 -2.12 6.93 -1.32
N MET A 54 -1.06 7.10 -2.11
CA MET A 54 -0.56 6.04 -2.99
C MET A 54 -0.07 4.81 -2.22
N ILE A 55 0.61 5.02 -1.08
CA ILE A 55 1.00 3.92 -0.19
C ILE A 55 -0.24 3.20 0.36
N LEU A 56 -1.25 3.95 0.82
CA LEU A 56 -2.49 3.38 1.32
C LEU A 56 -3.23 2.58 0.24
N LEU A 57 -3.31 3.12 -0.98
CA LEU A 57 -3.91 2.44 -2.13
C LEU A 57 -3.19 1.11 -2.42
N MET A 58 -1.87 1.12 -2.48
CA MET A 58 -1.06 -0.08 -2.71
C MET A 58 -1.32 -1.14 -1.63
N LEU A 59 -1.30 -0.76 -0.36
CA LEU A 59 -1.57 -1.67 0.75
C LEU A 59 -3.00 -2.24 0.68
N THR A 60 -3.98 -1.41 0.30
CA THR A 60 -5.37 -1.85 0.15
C THR A 60 -5.53 -2.86 -1.00
N VAL A 61 -4.86 -2.63 -2.12
CA VAL A 61 -4.86 -3.58 -3.25
C VAL A 61 -4.27 -4.92 -2.82
N PHE A 62 -3.11 -4.94 -2.16
CA PHE A 62 -2.51 -6.19 -1.67
C PHE A 62 -3.39 -6.89 -0.64
N LEU A 63 -4.01 -6.15 0.28
CA LEU A 63 -4.96 -6.71 1.23
C LEU A 63 -6.10 -7.46 0.52
N VAL A 64 -6.69 -6.83 -0.49
CA VAL A 64 -7.78 -7.44 -1.28
C VAL A 64 -7.30 -8.68 -2.01
N LEU A 65 -6.12 -8.65 -2.65
CA LEU A 65 -5.55 -9.78 -3.36
C LEU A 65 -5.27 -10.97 -2.43
N PHE A 66 -4.64 -10.75 -1.27
CA PHE A 66 -4.40 -11.81 -0.31
C PHE A 66 -5.69 -12.42 0.26
N LEU A 67 -6.70 -11.58 0.53
CA LEU A 67 -8.01 -12.07 0.97
C LEU A 67 -8.70 -12.89 -0.14
N GLN A 68 -8.65 -12.43 -1.39
CA GLN A 68 -9.22 -13.15 -2.52
C GLN A 68 -8.54 -14.51 -2.70
N ASP A 69 -7.20 -14.56 -2.67
CA ASP A 69 -6.44 -15.81 -2.81
C ASP A 69 -6.74 -16.78 -1.65
N GLY A 70 -6.82 -16.29 -0.42
CA GLY A 70 -7.13 -17.13 0.73
C GLY A 70 -8.59 -17.64 0.78
N LEU A 71 -9.55 -16.83 0.34
CA LEU A 71 -10.96 -17.18 0.38
C LEU A 71 -11.40 -18.05 -0.79
N THR A 72 -11.01 -17.70 -2.01
CA THR A 72 -11.51 -18.35 -3.24
C THR A 72 -10.38 -18.76 -4.19
N GLY A 73 -9.42 -17.91 -4.48
CA GLY A 73 -8.46 -18.08 -5.56
C GLY A 73 -7.69 -19.40 -5.50
N TYR A 74 -7.01 -19.68 -4.40
CA TYR A 74 -6.25 -20.94 -4.26
C TYR A 74 -7.15 -22.18 -4.20
N ARG A 75 -8.35 -22.03 -3.64
CA ARG A 75 -9.33 -23.12 -3.55
C ARG A 75 -9.89 -23.49 -4.92
N GLU A 76 -10.20 -22.51 -5.76
CA GLU A 76 -10.64 -22.71 -7.14
C GLU A 76 -9.54 -23.34 -7.99
N LYS A 77 -8.29 -22.86 -7.83
CA LYS A 77 -7.12 -23.46 -8.51
C LYS A 77 -6.89 -24.92 -8.09
N ASN A 78 -7.10 -25.22 -6.79
CA ASN A 78 -7.03 -26.61 -6.32
C ASN A 78 -8.12 -27.48 -6.94
N LEU A 79 -9.37 -26.99 -7.00
CA LEU A 79 -10.46 -27.71 -7.65
C LEU A 79 -10.12 -27.99 -9.11
N GLN A 80 -9.64 -26.99 -9.83
CA GLN A 80 -9.20 -27.12 -11.22
C GLN A 80 -8.12 -28.20 -11.36
N PHE A 81 -7.10 -28.20 -10.49
CA PHE A 81 -6.04 -29.20 -10.49
C PHE A 81 -6.60 -30.62 -10.31
N TYR A 82 -7.44 -30.86 -9.29
CA TYR A 82 -7.96 -32.18 -9.02
C TYR A 82 -8.92 -32.67 -10.11
N ILE A 83 -9.76 -31.82 -10.68
CA ILE A 83 -10.61 -32.16 -11.81
C ILE A 83 -9.76 -32.54 -13.03
N TYR A 84 -8.70 -31.77 -13.33
CA TYR A 84 -7.76 -32.10 -14.40
C TYR A 84 -7.11 -33.48 -14.22
N GLU A 85 -6.65 -33.80 -13.01
CA GLU A 85 -6.09 -35.13 -12.71
C GLU A 85 -7.13 -36.24 -12.89
N ASN A 86 -8.42 -36.00 -12.63
CA ASN A 86 -9.49 -36.95 -12.92
C ASN A 86 -9.70 -37.16 -14.43
N PHE A 87 -9.58 -36.10 -15.26
CA PHE A 87 -9.61 -36.27 -16.72
C PHE A 87 -8.42 -37.11 -17.21
N LYS A 88 -7.22 -36.90 -16.70
CA LYS A 88 -6.04 -37.71 -17.01
C LYS A 88 -6.24 -39.17 -16.61
N SER A 89 -6.75 -39.39 -15.40
CA SER A 89 -7.08 -40.75 -14.91
C SER A 89 -8.13 -41.42 -15.77
N ALA A 90 -9.16 -40.68 -16.20
CA ALA A 90 -10.18 -41.18 -17.12
C ALA A 90 -9.59 -41.60 -18.47
N GLY A 91 -8.66 -40.80 -19.02
CA GLY A 91 -7.97 -41.16 -20.28
C GLY A 91 -7.14 -42.44 -20.18
N LEU A 92 -6.42 -42.62 -19.06
CA LEU A 92 -5.66 -43.84 -18.78
C LEU A 92 -6.59 -45.07 -18.64
N GLN A 93 -7.69 -44.91 -17.94
CA GLN A 93 -8.65 -45.98 -17.73
C GLN A 93 -9.36 -46.36 -19.02
N PHE A 94 -9.72 -45.36 -19.86
CA PHE A 94 -10.29 -45.62 -21.18
C PHE A 94 -9.35 -46.50 -22.05
N GLN A 95 -8.05 -46.18 -22.08
CA GLN A 95 -7.05 -46.97 -22.81
C GLN A 95 -7.00 -48.40 -22.32
N LYS A 96 -7.00 -48.65 -21.01
CA LYS A 96 -7.01 -49.99 -20.44
C LYS A 96 -8.27 -50.78 -20.83
N MET A 97 -9.44 -50.10 -20.77
CA MET A 97 -10.70 -50.74 -21.15
C MET A 97 -10.78 -51.01 -22.66
N GLN A 98 -10.15 -50.20 -23.50
CA GLN A 98 -10.08 -50.36 -24.93
C GLN A 98 -9.29 -51.63 -25.39
N GLU A 99 -8.44 -52.18 -24.53
CA GLU A 99 -7.75 -53.45 -24.76
C GLU A 99 -8.70 -54.64 -24.74
N ASP A 100 -9.88 -54.51 -24.12
CA ASP A 100 -10.93 -55.53 -24.14
C ASP A 100 -11.74 -55.40 -25.45
N SER A 101 -11.80 -56.48 -26.24
CA SER A 101 -12.52 -56.55 -27.51
C SER A 101 -14.04 -56.36 -27.41
N ARG A 102 -14.60 -56.41 -26.21
CA ARG A 102 -16.02 -56.15 -25.91
C ARG A 102 -16.34 -54.75 -25.43
N PHE A 103 -15.31 -53.92 -25.28
CA PHE A 103 -15.48 -52.53 -24.78
C PHE A 103 -16.36 -51.71 -25.73
N SER A 104 -17.40 -51.10 -25.17
CA SER A 104 -18.41 -50.34 -25.89
C SER A 104 -18.71 -48.98 -25.22
N GLU A 105 -19.38 -48.08 -25.94
CA GLU A 105 -19.84 -46.82 -25.43
C GLU A 105 -20.75 -46.95 -24.19
N ILE A 106 -21.60 -48.00 -24.18
CA ILE A 106 -22.50 -48.26 -23.05
C ILE A 106 -21.72 -48.61 -21.79
N GLU A 107 -20.70 -49.47 -21.92
CA GLU A 107 -19.83 -49.84 -20.79
C GLU A 107 -19.02 -48.65 -20.27
N TRP A 108 -18.54 -47.78 -21.18
CA TRP A 108 -17.87 -46.55 -20.79
C TRP A 108 -18.81 -45.62 -20.00
N LYS A 109 -20.01 -45.35 -20.51
CA LYS A 109 -21.00 -44.51 -19.81
C LYS A 109 -21.36 -45.08 -18.44
N GLN A 110 -21.57 -46.37 -18.35
CA GLN A 110 -21.86 -47.03 -17.07
C GLN A 110 -20.68 -46.91 -16.09
N TYR A 111 -19.45 -47.08 -16.57
CA TYR A 111 -18.24 -46.93 -15.78
C TYR A 111 -18.14 -45.50 -15.23
N VAL A 112 -18.17 -44.47 -16.09
CA VAL A 112 -18.05 -43.05 -15.70
C VAL A 112 -19.10 -42.64 -14.68
N SER A 113 -20.36 -43.09 -14.87
CA SER A 113 -21.47 -42.72 -13.96
C SER A 113 -21.29 -43.27 -12.54
N SER A 114 -20.45 -44.27 -12.35
CA SER A 114 -20.14 -44.87 -11.05
C SER A 114 -18.88 -44.31 -10.39
N GLN A 115 -18.09 -43.52 -11.13
CA GLN A 115 -16.82 -43.03 -10.64
C GLN A 115 -17.00 -41.71 -9.84
N GLN A 116 -16.13 -41.55 -8.86
CA GLN A 116 -16.05 -40.33 -8.05
C GLN A 116 -14.70 -39.68 -8.29
N CYS A 117 -14.69 -38.33 -8.19
CA CYS A 117 -13.44 -37.56 -8.20
C CYS A 117 -12.59 -37.90 -6.98
N GLU A 118 -11.32 -38.16 -7.23
CA GLU A 118 -10.34 -38.41 -6.18
C GLU A 118 -9.85 -37.06 -5.58
N PHE A 119 -10.08 -36.89 -4.29
CA PHE A 119 -9.62 -35.74 -3.53
C PHE A 119 -8.81 -36.18 -2.31
N PRO A 120 -7.90 -35.35 -1.81
CA PRO A 120 -7.15 -35.66 -0.61
C PRO A 120 -8.05 -35.62 0.65
N LYS A 121 -7.52 -36.15 1.76
CA LYS A 121 -8.27 -36.24 3.02
C LYS A 121 -8.68 -34.88 3.61
N ASP A 122 -7.91 -33.83 3.32
CA ASP A 122 -8.15 -32.45 3.75
C ASP A 122 -8.90 -31.60 2.70
N ALA A 123 -9.59 -32.26 1.74
CA ALA A 123 -10.31 -31.62 0.65
C ALA A 123 -11.26 -30.50 1.12
N THR A 124 -11.98 -30.70 2.21
CA THR A 124 -12.89 -29.68 2.77
C THR A 124 -12.20 -28.39 3.18
N THR A 125 -10.89 -28.45 3.46
CA THR A 125 -10.09 -27.29 3.85
C THR A 125 -9.51 -26.54 2.64
N ILE A 126 -9.17 -27.28 1.57
CA ILE A 126 -8.43 -26.74 0.42
C ILE A 126 -9.29 -26.54 -0.83
N LEU A 127 -10.52 -27.01 -0.86
CA LEU A 127 -11.47 -26.79 -1.96
C LEU A 127 -12.46 -25.67 -1.64
N PRO A 128 -13.17 -25.13 -2.65
CA PRO A 128 -14.28 -24.21 -2.45
C PRO A 128 -15.35 -24.83 -1.55
N ARG A 129 -15.93 -24.01 -0.67
CA ARG A 129 -16.93 -24.46 0.34
C ARG A 129 -18.24 -24.94 -0.29
N GLU A 130 -18.51 -24.50 -1.52
CA GLU A 130 -19.71 -24.79 -2.30
C GLU A 130 -19.69 -26.19 -2.89
N ILE A 131 -18.52 -26.86 -2.90
CA ILE A 131 -18.37 -28.21 -3.46
C ILE A 131 -18.86 -29.25 -2.46
N SER A 132 -19.86 -30.02 -2.90
CA SER A 132 -20.36 -31.16 -2.14
C SER A 132 -19.51 -32.40 -2.43
N LEU A 133 -19.04 -33.06 -1.40
CA LEU A 133 -18.30 -34.31 -1.48
C LEU A 133 -19.18 -35.47 -0.98
N PRO A 134 -19.14 -36.67 -1.60
CA PRO A 134 -18.32 -37.01 -2.76
C PRO A 134 -18.86 -36.42 -4.08
N MET A 135 -17.95 -36.05 -4.97
CA MET A 135 -18.26 -35.49 -6.29
C MET A 135 -18.10 -36.58 -7.35
N LEU A 136 -19.10 -36.78 -8.20
CA LEU A 136 -19.01 -37.69 -9.34
C LEU A 136 -18.12 -37.11 -10.46
N TRP A 137 -17.61 -37.96 -11.31
CA TRP A 137 -16.93 -37.53 -12.51
C TRP A 137 -17.82 -36.64 -13.37
N PRO A 138 -17.24 -35.62 -14.07
CA PRO A 138 -18.01 -34.74 -14.96
C PRO A 138 -18.76 -35.54 -16.06
N ASP A 139 -20.02 -35.15 -16.29
CA ASP A 139 -20.87 -35.80 -17.33
C ASP A 139 -20.27 -35.75 -18.75
N SER A 140 -19.44 -34.73 -19.01
CA SER A 140 -18.69 -34.62 -20.26
C SER A 140 -17.80 -35.83 -20.55
N LEU A 141 -17.27 -36.51 -19.52
CA LEU A 141 -16.51 -37.75 -19.65
C LEU A 141 -17.39 -38.93 -20.15
N ALA A 142 -18.64 -39.01 -19.73
CA ALA A 142 -19.56 -40.06 -20.19
C ALA A 142 -19.94 -39.90 -21.68
N ALA A 143 -20.01 -38.64 -22.15
CA ALA A 143 -20.36 -38.31 -23.54
C ALA A 143 -19.17 -38.37 -24.53
N SER A 144 -17.96 -38.69 -24.07
CA SER A 144 -16.72 -38.49 -24.82
C SER A 144 -16.17 -39.76 -25.49
N TYR A 145 -16.93 -40.86 -25.55
CA TYR A 145 -16.45 -42.15 -26.09
C TYR A 145 -15.82 -42.01 -27.48
N ASP A 146 -16.51 -41.34 -28.43
CA ASP A 146 -16.04 -41.20 -29.81
C ASP A 146 -14.75 -40.34 -29.87
N LEU A 147 -14.66 -39.30 -29.10
CA LEU A 147 -13.48 -38.42 -29.02
C LEU A 147 -12.26 -39.17 -28.46
N MET A 148 -12.45 -39.93 -27.37
CA MET A 148 -11.39 -40.71 -26.75
C MET A 148 -11.00 -41.92 -27.64
N SER A 149 -11.95 -42.54 -28.33
CA SER A 149 -11.67 -43.62 -29.25
C SER A 149 -10.88 -43.17 -30.49
N SER A 150 -11.24 -42.02 -31.07
CA SER A 150 -10.61 -41.49 -32.28
C SER A 150 -9.23 -40.90 -32.07
N LYS A 151 -8.99 -40.28 -30.90
CA LYS A 151 -7.71 -39.58 -30.57
C LYS A 151 -6.79 -40.37 -29.63
N GLY A 152 -7.25 -41.54 -29.16
CA GLY A 152 -6.62 -42.27 -28.07
C GLY A 152 -7.01 -41.69 -26.70
N GLY A 153 -7.20 -42.56 -25.71
CA GLY A 153 -7.79 -42.18 -24.41
C GLY A 153 -7.18 -40.95 -23.74
N GLN A 154 -5.86 -40.87 -23.62
CA GLN A 154 -5.18 -39.75 -22.98
C GLN A 154 -5.34 -38.46 -23.78
N ASN A 155 -5.05 -38.45 -25.09
CA ASN A 155 -5.15 -37.24 -25.90
C ASN A 155 -6.60 -36.76 -26.03
N GLY A 156 -7.55 -37.70 -26.09
CA GLY A 156 -8.98 -37.41 -26.09
C GLY A 156 -9.42 -36.74 -24.76
N ALA A 157 -8.94 -37.27 -23.64
CA ALA A 157 -9.25 -36.72 -22.32
C ALA A 157 -8.65 -35.32 -22.11
N ILE A 158 -7.42 -35.09 -22.60
CA ILE A 158 -6.79 -33.72 -22.51
C ILE A 158 -7.61 -32.73 -23.35
N LYS A 159 -8.00 -33.09 -24.58
CA LYS A 159 -8.82 -32.23 -25.41
C LYS A 159 -10.18 -31.93 -24.77
N LEU A 160 -10.80 -32.94 -24.18
CA LEU A 160 -12.06 -32.76 -23.44
C LEU A 160 -11.90 -31.84 -22.24
N TRP A 161 -10.76 -31.94 -21.55
CA TRP A 161 -10.41 -30.99 -20.48
C TRP A 161 -10.30 -29.56 -20.99
N GLU A 162 -9.62 -29.30 -22.10
CA GLU A 162 -9.51 -27.97 -22.69
C GLU A 162 -10.89 -27.36 -22.95
N GLU A 163 -11.83 -28.12 -23.51
CA GLU A 163 -13.20 -27.69 -23.75
C GLU A 163 -13.95 -27.43 -22.43
N TYR A 164 -13.82 -28.34 -21.46
CA TYR A 164 -14.42 -28.23 -20.14
C TYR A 164 -13.90 -27.01 -19.35
N ALA A 165 -12.59 -26.75 -19.42
CA ALA A 165 -11.94 -25.61 -18.78
C ALA A 165 -12.37 -24.30 -19.45
N ALA A 166 -12.44 -24.25 -20.79
CA ALA A 166 -12.88 -23.06 -21.54
C ALA A 166 -14.32 -22.64 -21.19
N GLU A 167 -15.25 -23.59 -21.07
CA GLU A 167 -16.64 -23.33 -20.65
C GLU A 167 -16.70 -22.65 -19.26
N ARG A 168 -15.76 -22.98 -18.37
CA ARG A 168 -15.70 -22.49 -17.00
C ARG A 168 -14.79 -21.27 -16.83
N LYS A 169 -14.15 -20.84 -17.91
CA LYS A 169 -13.11 -19.80 -17.91
C LYS A 169 -11.93 -20.15 -17.00
N TRP A 170 -11.59 -21.42 -16.95
CA TRP A 170 -10.41 -21.93 -16.28
C TRP A 170 -9.22 -21.94 -17.23
N ASP A 171 -8.01 -21.96 -16.67
CA ASP A 171 -6.80 -22.14 -17.47
C ASP A 171 -6.74 -23.56 -18.03
N ALA A 172 -6.36 -23.71 -19.30
CA ALA A 172 -6.17 -25.01 -19.92
C ALA A 172 -5.04 -25.81 -19.25
N GLU A 173 -4.02 -25.12 -18.78
CA GLU A 173 -2.91 -25.69 -18.02
C GLU A 173 -3.07 -25.32 -16.53
N PRO A 174 -3.59 -26.23 -15.69
CA PRO A 174 -3.66 -26.00 -14.26
C PRO A 174 -2.26 -25.99 -13.64
N MET A 175 -2.17 -25.50 -12.39
CA MET A 175 -0.92 -25.51 -11.64
C MET A 175 -0.30 -26.93 -11.53
N ASP A 176 1.03 -27.00 -11.42
CA ASP A 176 1.74 -28.28 -11.29
C ASP A 176 1.43 -29.04 -9.99
N HIS A 177 1.18 -28.30 -8.91
CA HIS A 177 0.94 -28.85 -7.59
C HIS A 177 -0.18 -28.10 -6.86
N PRO A 178 -1.08 -28.81 -6.15
CA PRO A 178 -2.15 -28.17 -5.40
C PRO A 178 -1.59 -27.41 -4.19
N MET A 179 -2.25 -26.30 -3.85
CA MET A 179 -1.93 -25.51 -2.67
C MET A 179 -2.45 -26.21 -1.41
N ASN A 180 -1.55 -26.52 -0.48
CA ASN A 180 -1.93 -27.12 0.79
C ASN A 180 -2.61 -26.11 1.73
N ALA A 181 -3.24 -26.59 2.80
CA ALA A 181 -3.93 -25.76 3.79
C ALA A 181 -3.00 -24.72 4.45
N GLY A 182 -1.70 -25.02 4.55
CA GLY A 182 -0.68 -24.08 5.05
C GLY A 182 -0.56 -22.86 4.17
N LYS A 183 -0.41 -23.05 2.85
CA LYS A 183 -0.31 -21.98 1.85
C LYS A 183 -1.55 -21.10 1.81
N ILE A 184 -2.74 -21.69 1.92
CA ILE A 184 -4.00 -20.92 2.01
C ILE A 184 -4.02 -20.08 3.28
N ARG A 185 -3.57 -20.62 4.41
CA ARG A 185 -3.51 -19.90 5.70
C ARG A 185 -2.48 -18.76 5.68
N GLU A 186 -1.35 -18.94 5.00
CA GLU A 186 -0.34 -17.89 4.80
C GLU A 186 -0.93 -16.64 4.16
N GLN A 187 -1.92 -16.77 3.25
CA GLN A 187 -2.59 -15.63 2.63
C GLN A 187 -3.35 -14.79 3.67
N PHE A 188 -3.99 -15.42 4.65
CA PHE A 188 -4.68 -14.69 5.71
C PHE A 188 -3.70 -13.99 6.67
N TYR A 189 -2.54 -14.57 6.93
CA TYR A 189 -1.49 -13.88 7.70
C TYR A 189 -0.95 -12.66 6.93
N ALA A 190 -0.68 -12.82 5.64
CA ALA A 190 -0.24 -11.70 4.79
C ALA A 190 -1.31 -10.60 4.72
N ALA A 191 -2.58 -10.96 4.56
CA ALA A 191 -3.71 -10.03 4.61
C ALA A 191 -3.79 -9.30 5.96
N GLY A 192 -3.61 -10.03 7.08
CA GLY A 192 -3.61 -9.44 8.42
C GLY A 192 -2.52 -8.40 8.62
N VAL A 193 -1.28 -8.73 8.25
CA VAL A 193 -0.14 -7.79 8.33
C VAL A 193 -0.36 -6.57 7.44
N THR A 194 -0.76 -6.79 6.18
CA THR A 194 -1.03 -5.71 5.22
C THR A 194 -2.18 -4.82 5.68
N GLY A 195 -3.24 -5.41 6.25
CA GLY A 195 -4.37 -4.68 6.82
C GLY A 195 -3.97 -3.79 7.99
N ILE A 196 -3.13 -4.29 8.90
CA ILE A 196 -2.61 -3.49 10.02
C ILE A 196 -1.78 -2.31 9.50
N LEU A 197 -0.89 -2.54 8.52
CA LEU A 197 -0.09 -1.46 7.91
C LEU A 197 -0.97 -0.42 7.21
N ALA A 198 -2.03 -0.86 6.51
CA ALA A 198 -3.00 0.05 5.89
C ALA A 198 -3.73 0.91 6.94
N LEU A 199 -4.16 0.33 8.06
CA LEU A 199 -4.80 1.06 9.15
C LEU A 199 -3.85 2.08 9.82
N ILE A 200 -2.59 1.71 10.03
CA ILE A 200 -1.57 2.62 10.56
C ILE A 200 -1.35 3.79 9.60
N THR A 201 -1.20 3.50 8.31
CA THR A 201 -1.02 4.53 7.26
C THR A 201 -2.22 5.47 7.20
N LEU A 202 -3.44 4.91 7.23
CA LEU A 202 -4.69 5.68 7.26
C LEU A 202 -4.76 6.58 8.50
N TYR A 203 -4.44 6.04 9.67
CA TYR A 203 -4.43 6.81 10.91
C TYR A 203 -3.48 8.02 10.82
N PHE A 204 -2.23 7.82 10.36
CA PHE A 204 -1.27 8.91 10.23
C PHE A 204 -1.69 9.92 9.15
N LEU A 205 -2.25 9.45 8.03
CA LEU A 205 -2.79 10.33 7.00
C LEU A 205 -3.92 11.21 7.55
N LEU A 206 -4.91 10.62 8.21
CA LEU A 206 -6.03 11.37 8.80
C LEU A 206 -5.56 12.34 9.89
N ARG A 207 -4.59 11.91 10.71
CA ARG A 207 -3.97 12.77 11.72
C ARG A 207 -3.29 13.99 11.08
N THR A 208 -2.52 13.78 10.02
CA THR A 208 -1.81 14.85 9.31
C THR A 208 -2.79 15.82 8.64
N LEU A 209 -3.83 15.32 7.98
CA LEU A 209 -4.85 16.15 7.32
C LEU A 209 -5.63 17.08 8.28
N ARG A 210 -5.68 16.73 9.57
CA ARG A 210 -6.37 17.53 10.60
C ARG A 210 -5.48 18.55 11.30
N ARG A 211 -4.22 18.67 10.88
CA ARG A 211 -3.22 19.47 11.56
C ARG A 211 -2.64 20.53 10.64
N SER A 212 -2.21 21.62 11.25
CA SER A 212 -1.53 22.72 10.59
C SER A 212 -0.46 23.28 11.52
N ILE A 213 0.43 24.07 10.97
CA ILE A 213 1.35 24.93 11.72
C ILE A 213 0.88 26.35 11.45
N SER A 214 0.81 27.18 12.49
CA SER A 214 0.53 28.61 12.32
C SER A 214 1.35 29.46 13.27
N ALA A 215 1.50 30.73 12.90
CA ALA A 215 2.17 31.75 13.70
C ALA A 215 1.36 33.04 13.65
N ASP A 216 1.17 33.66 14.81
CA ASP A 216 0.58 34.98 14.97
C ASP A 216 1.60 35.96 15.65
N GLU A 217 1.19 37.16 15.99
CA GLU A 217 2.03 38.17 16.63
C GLU A 217 2.60 37.75 18.01
N ASP A 218 1.93 36.81 18.70
CA ASP A 218 2.24 36.44 20.07
C ASP A 218 2.92 35.09 20.22
N ALA A 219 2.61 34.13 19.29
CA ALA A 219 2.96 32.73 19.49
C ALA A 219 3.07 31.92 18.18
N LEU A 220 3.79 30.82 18.27
CA LEU A 220 3.79 29.75 17.30
C LEU A 220 2.85 28.62 17.75
N TYR A 221 2.08 28.08 16.82
CA TYR A 221 1.24 26.89 17.01
C TYR A 221 1.82 25.74 16.20
N THR A 222 2.29 24.71 16.90
CA THR A 222 2.91 23.56 16.27
C THR A 222 1.85 22.61 15.72
N GLN A 223 2.26 21.71 14.80
CA GLN A 223 1.40 20.65 14.27
C GLN A 223 0.81 19.73 15.35
N ASP A 224 1.35 19.72 16.57
CA ASP A 224 0.81 18.96 17.69
C ASP A 224 -0.22 19.77 18.51
N GLY A 225 -0.59 20.98 18.05
CA GLY A 225 -1.57 21.84 18.67
C GLY A 225 -1.06 22.57 19.92
N LYS A 226 0.27 22.65 20.08
CA LYS A 226 0.89 23.41 21.19
C LYS A 226 1.03 24.87 20.80
N ARG A 227 0.54 25.75 21.65
CA ARG A 227 0.82 27.18 21.60
C ARG A 227 2.13 27.44 22.34
N ILE A 228 3.10 28.07 21.69
CA ILE A 228 4.40 28.41 22.24
C ILE A 228 4.57 29.94 22.10
N PRO A 229 4.38 30.73 23.17
CA PRO A 229 4.64 32.17 23.15
C PRO A 229 6.09 32.45 22.79
N TYR A 230 6.35 33.49 22.00
CA TYR A 230 7.73 33.89 21.67
C TYR A 230 8.56 34.25 22.90
N ALA A 231 7.92 34.78 23.91
CA ALA A 231 8.58 35.11 25.19
C ALA A 231 9.12 33.89 25.95
N ASP A 232 8.51 32.72 25.74
CA ASP A 232 8.90 31.46 26.38
C ASP A 232 9.93 30.67 25.56
N MET A 233 10.20 31.08 24.32
CA MET A 233 11.18 30.42 23.45
C MET A 233 12.60 30.77 23.87
N LEU A 234 13.44 29.74 24.06
CA LEU A 234 14.84 29.90 24.49
C LEU A 234 15.79 29.88 23.30
N ARG A 235 15.64 28.87 22.44
CA ARG A 235 16.52 28.65 21.28
C ARG A 235 15.82 27.91 20.16
N ILE A 236 16.25 28.19 18.93
CA ILE A 236 15.77 27.54 17.72
C ILE A 236 16.97 26.86 17.04
N ASP A 237 16.92 25.55 16.88
CA ASP A 237 17.88 24.77 16.09
C ASP A 237 17.37 24.62 14.66
N LYS A 238 17.95 25.40 13.72
CA LYS A 238 17.58 25.41 12.30
C LYS A 238 18.51 24.58 11.41
N ARG A 239 19.52 23.90 11.95
CA ARG A 239 20.52 23.16 11.18
C ARG A 239 19.95 22.19 10.16
N ASN A 240 18.76 21.68 10.37
CA ASN A 240 18.06 20.81 9.43
C ASN A 240 16.93 21.51 8.66
N TRP A 241 16.78 22.83 8.75
CA TRP A 241 15.72 23.54 8.05
C TRP A 241 15.93 23.50 6.55
N ASP A 242 17.06 23.97 6.06
CA ASP A 242 17.34 24.08 4.63
C ASP A 242 17.45 22.73 3.91
N THR A 243 17.90 21.68 4.62
CA THR A 243 18.11 20.34 4.04
C THR A 243 16.91 19.41 4.18
N LYS A 244 16.18 19.50 5.30
CA LYS A 244 15.09 18.57 5.66
C LYS A 244 13.77 19.27 6.00
N GLY A 245 13.73 20.59 5.99
CA GLY A 245 12.57 21.37 6.40
C GLY A 245 12.20 21.19 7.88
N LEU A 246 13.19 20.92 8.73
CA LEU A 246 12.96 20.59 10.14
C LEU A 246 13.69 21.56 11.06
N ALA A 247 12.95 22.20 11.96
CA ALA A 247 13.52 22.95 13.06
C ALA A 247 13.07 22.40 14.42
N LEU A 248 13.93 22.56 15.44
CA LEU A 248 13.61 22.23 16.83
C LEU A 248 13.54 23.51 17.64
N ILE A 249 12.42 23.71 18.32
CA ILE A 249 12.17 24.86 19.15
C ILE A 249 12.23 24.43 20.61
N TYR A 250 13.16 25.02 21.36
CA TYR A 250 13.30 24.82 22.80
C TYR A 250 12.62 25.94 23.52
N TYR A 251 11.76 25.64 24.47
CA TYR A 251 10.91 26.60 25.15
C TYR A 251 10.65 26.19 26.60
N ASN A 252 10.35 27.17 27.45
CA ASN A 252 9.91 26.92 28.81
C ASN A 252 8.42 26.63 28.88
N ASP A 253 8.07 25.53 29.57
CA ASP A 253 6.69 25.22 29.93
C ASP A 253 6.61 25.18 31.48
N GLY A 254 6.38 26.34 32.07
CA GLY A 254 6.59 26.55 33.49
C GLY A 254 8.08 26.52 33.83
N ASP A 255 8.47 25.67 34.78
CA ASP A 255 9.87 25.53 35.22
C ASP A 255 10.67 24.47 34.43
N VAL A 256 10.10 23.87 33.35
CA VAL A 256 10.71 22.77 32.61
C VAL A 256 10.99 23.19 31.17
N GLU A 257 12.25 23.05 30.74
CA GLU A 257 12.60 23.17 29.32
C GLU A 257 12.02 22.00 28.53
N LYS A 258 11.26 22.30 27.48
CA LYS A 258 10.69 21.37 26.55
C LYS A 258 11.16 21.68 25.13
N LYS A 259 10.98 20.68 24.25
CA LYS A 259 11.24 20.85 22.82
C LYS A 259 10.02 20.55 21.99
N ALA A 260 9.81 21.31 20.94
CA ALA A 260 8.82 21.08 19.90
C ALA A 260 9.52 20.97 18.55
N LYS A 261 9.01 20.09 17.68
CA LYS A 261 9.47 19.94 16.30
C LYS A 261 8.58 20.80 15.40
N LEU A 262 9.19 21.56 14.50
CA LEU A 262 8.53 22.24 13.41
C LEU A 262 8.86 21.47 12.11
N ASP A 263 7.83 21.07 11.34
CA ASP A 263 7.99 20.24 10.15
C ASP A 263 7.42 20.93 8.91
N GLY A 264 8.23 21.77 8.27
CA GLY A 264 7.86 22.53 7.08
C GLY A 264 7.71 21.65 5.82
N MET A 265 8.34 20.45 5.78
CA MET A 265 8.20 19.52 4.66
C MET A 265 6.80 18.93 4.58
N VAL A 266 6.24 18.58 5.74
CA VAL A 266 4.88 18.02 5.83
C VAL A 266 3.85 19.13 5.80
N TYR A 267 4.14 20.29 6.43
CA TYR A 267 3.22 21.43 6.55
C TYR A 267 3.85 22.67 5.91
N GLY A 268 3.24 23.18 4.84
CA GLY A 268 3.70 24.36 4.14
C GLY A 268 4.34 24.02 2.80
N GLN A 269 5.41 23.63 2.57
CA GLN A 269 6.26 23.43 1.38
C GLN A 269 7.25 24.59 1.12
N PHE A 270 8.31 24.24 0.36
CA PHE A 270 9.45 25.13 0.08
C PHE A 270 9.51 25.60 -1.38
N LYS A 271 8.52 25.27 -2.20
CA LYS A 271 8.53 25.65 -3.63
C LYS A 271 8.23 27.13 -3.76
N GLU A 272 9.11 27.86 -4.42
CA GLU A 272 8.96 29.26 -4.75
C GLU A 272 7.73 29.54 -5.62
N GLU A 273 7.40 28.63 -6.56
CA GLU A 273 6.20 28.68 -7.41
C GLU A 273 4.90 28.78 -6.60
N ASP A 274 4.86 28.16 -5.42
CA ASP A 274 3.72 28.17 -4.49
C ASP A 274 3.88 29.24 -3.40
N GLY A 275 4.89 30.12 -3.49
CA GLY A 275 5.16 31.20 -2.54
C GLY A 275 5.90 30.76 -1.29
N ALA A 276 6.52 29.57 -1.28
CA ALA A 276 7.32 29.00 -0.19
C ALA A 276 6.69 29.21 1.21
N PRO A 277 5.48 28.69 1.47
CA PRO A 277 4.75 28.98 2.70
C PRO A 277 5.52 28.60 3.97
N ALA A 278 6.32 27.52 3.93
CA ALA A 278 7.12 27.08 5.06
C ALA A 278 8.22 28.10 5.42
N ASP A 279 8.93 28.62 4.40
CA ASP A 279 9.97 29.63 4.59
C ASP A 279 9.38 30.95 5.08
N ARG A 280 8.23 31.35 4.53
CA ARG A 280 7.55 32.57 4.98
C ARG A 280 7.12 32.48 6.44
N LEU A 281 6.56 31.34 6.87
CA LEU A 281 6.21 31.10 8.26
C LEU A 281 7.47 31.09 9.15
N PHE A 282 8.55 30.45 8.67
CA PHE A 282 9.79 30.37 9.42
C PHE A 282 10.47 31.74 9.52
N SER A 283 10.49 32.55 8.46
CA SER A 283 10.99 33.93 8.49
C SER A 283 10.18 34.79 9.46
N TYR A 284 8.85 34.68 9.41
CA TYR A 284 7.97 35.36 10.34
C TYR A 284 8.24 34.98 11.81
N LEU A 285 8.48 33.70 12.08
CA LEU A 285 8.90 33.19 13.38
C LEU A 285 10.25 33.86 13.82
N MET A 286 11.23 33.89 12.90
CA MET A 286 12.54 34.46 13.18
C MET A 286 12.49 35.98 13.47
N ASP A 287 11.60 36.71 12.80
CA ASP A 287 11.41 38.16 13.04
C ASP A 287 10.87 38.46 14.44
N HIS A 288 10.10 37.56 15.03
CA HIS A 288 9.52 37.70 16.38
C HIS A 288 10.36 37.02 17.47
N PHE A 289 11.30 36.15 17.09
CA PHE A 289 12.16 35.44 18.04
C PHE A 289 13.36 36.29 18.47
N LYS A 290 13.68 36.29 19.77
CA LYS A 290 14.80 37.06 20.35
C LYS A 290 15.82 36.19 21.08
N GLY A 291 15.68 34.87 21.03
CA GLY A 291 16.57 33.94 21.71
C GLY A 291 17.78 33.51 20.86
N GLU A 292 18.38 32.38 21.22
CA GLU A 292 19.55 31.81 20.55
C GLU A 292 19.17 31.02 19.30
N VAL A 293 19.87 31.28 18.19
CA VAL A 293 19.71 30.50 16.95
C VAL A 293 20.90 29.57 16.79
N ILE A 294 20.63 28.25 16.63
CA ILE A 294 21.65 27.24 16.39
C ILE A 294 21.63 26.90 14.89
N GLU A 295 22.71 27.23 14.20
CA GLU A 295 22.92 26.93 12.78
C GLU A 295 24.31 26.34 12.55
N TYR A 296 24.57 25.80 11.35
CA TYR A 296 25.93 25.43 10.98
C TYR A 296 26.72 26.71 10.72
N ILE A 297 27.91 26.79 11.25
CA ILE A 297 28.87 27.83 10.91
C ILE A 297 29.57 27.32 9.64
N ASP A 298 29.36 27.97 8.51
CA ASP A 298 30.16 27.70 7.30
C ASP A 298 31.58 28.15 7.56
N GLU A 299 32.53 27.22 7.59
CA GLU A 299 33.97 27.49 7.84
C GLU A 299 34.58 28.46 6.80
N ASP A 300 33.91 28.68 5.67
CA ASP A 300 34.35 29.60 4.62
C ASP A 300 34.16 31.10 4.99
N GLU A 301 33.17 31.45 5.84
CA GLU A 301 33.00 32.85 6.32
C GLU A 301 33.97 33.22 7.46
N SER A 302 34.39 32.25 8.28
CA SER A 302 35.32 32.51 9.38
C SER A 302 36.74 32.85 8.89
N SER A 303 37.12 32.34 7.71
CA SER A 303 38.42 32.62 7.10
C SER A 303 38.50 34.01 6.43
N ALA A 304 37.37 34.59 6.01
CA ALA A 304 37.35 35.93 5.40
C ALA A 304 37.44 37.03 6.44
N ASP A 305 36.79 36.89 7.59
CA ASP A 305 36.83 37.86 8.70
C ASP A 305 38.19 37.90 9.41
N ASP A 306 38.89 36.79 9.50
CA ASP A 306 40.23 36.70 10.06
C ASP A 306 41.30 37.24 9.12
N LEU A 307 41.12 37.18 7.79
CA LEU A 307 41.99 37.80 6.81
C LEU A 307 41.83 39.33 6.76
N GLU A 308 40.62 39.87 6.88
CA GLU A 308 40.36 41.29 6.91
C GLU A 308 40.93 41.98 8.19
N LYS A 309 40.94 41.27 9.33
CA LYS A 309 41.58 41.71 10.55
C LYS A 309 43.11 41.65 10.51
N ALA A 310 43.69 40.79 9.71
CA ALA A 310 45.14 40.65 9.55
C ALA A 310 45.75 41.72 8.61
N GLU A 311 44.99 42.27 7.67
CA GLU A 311 45.46 43.34 6.73
C GLU A 311 45.34 44.72 7.31
N GLY A 312 44.70 44.91 8.48
CA GLY A 312 44.48 46.21 9.13
C GLY A 312 45.55 46.69 10.12
N LEU A 313 46.70 46.03 10.24
CA LEU A 313 47.77 46.45 11.12
C LEU A 313 48.71 47.45 10.37
N PRO A 314 48.96 48.66 10.85
CA PRO A 314 49.85 49.60 10.18
C PRO A 314 51.31 49.21 10.41
N ASP A 315 52.07 49.23 9.29
CA ASP A 315 53.52 49.06 9.26
C ASP A 315 54.20 50.12 10.20
N GLU A 316 54.79 49.65 11.29
CA GLU A 316 55.72 50.48 12.07
C GLU A 316 57.04 50.64 11.29
N GLU A 317 57.24 51.85 10.79
CA GLU A 317 58.51 52.33 10.25
C GLU A 317 59.62 52.19 11.27
N SER A 318 60.59 51.30 11.01
CA SER A 318 61.87 51.30 11.70
C SER A 318 62.76 52.37 11.12
N LYS A 319 62.89 53.54 11.78
CA LYS A 319 64.05 54.39 11.59
C LYS A 319 65.18 53.88 12.47
N GLN A 320 66.28 53.55 11.79
CA GLN A 320 67.61 53.50 12.43
C GLN A 320 68.50 54.52 11.83
N ASP A 321 69.16 55.23 12.73
CA ASP A 321 70.37 55.96 12.48
C ASP A 321 71.57 55.07 12.21
#